data_8ac0bd57e326346107971ccccbc1d424
#
_entry.id   8ac0bd57e326346107971ccccbc1d424
#
_cell.length_a   1.000
_cell.length_b   1.000
_cell.length_c   1.000
_cell.angle_alpha   90.00
_cell.angle_beta   90.00
_cell.angle_gamma   90.00
#
_symmetry.space_group_name_H-M   'P 1'
#
loop_
_entity.id
_entity.type
_entity.pdbx_description
1 polymer ?
#
loop_
_entity_poly.entity_id
_entity_poly.type
_entity_poly.pdbx_seq_one_letter_code
_entity_poly.pdbx_strand_id
1 'polypeptide(L)'
;MVAGAASEPLTYEEQTILVGGTRHVARVPKGYRLELLTDKLNGPRLLTFANDGDLIIGSKSGKIYRVPPPYTSPEVLVTLDDYPHSVALRRGEMLIARTNGLYRAPYQPGQKSIALESVTLLARLPGGGGHNSRTVGVGPDGRVYVSLGIQGNCSDQYLGDEYPFDERRGGILVLREEGGQARWEAYGSGLRNPVGFAWHPHTGAMYASNNGPDHLGYEQPPEYFSRVTAGSFHGMPWFQFDGQQLKRDDCVARRPPRPLADVVVPVATFPARNAPMGVAFVPKGAMRKALEFDAVVALHGSWGTKPGGGYLGDSATRRPPKLVAVRFKNGEAVRVDDLVTGFQRANGERWARPVGVALGPDGALYFTSDSGTNGLFRLGLK
;
A
#
# COMPACT_ATOMS: atom_id res chain seq x y z
N MET A 1 -33.68 11.54 -15.37
CA MET A 1 -32.48 10.78 -14.96
C MET A 1 -31.67 10.50 -16.22
N VAL A 2 -30.58 11.21 -16.45
CA VAL A 2 -29.66 10.91 -17.54
C VAL A 2 -28.81 9.74 -17.05
N ALA A 3 -28.99 8.57 -17.63
CA ALA A 3 -28.10 7.43 -17.42
C ALA A 3 -26.70 7.88 -17.86
N GLY A 4 -25.83 8.14 -16.90
CA GLY A 4 -24.43 8.41 -17.19
C GLY A 4 -23.85 7.21 -17.93
N ALA A 5 -23.34 7.43 -19.13
CA ALA A 5 -22.67 6.41 -19.92
C ALA A 5 -21.63 5.67 -19.04
N ALA A 6 -21.68 4.34 -19.08
CA ALA A 6 -20.62 3.54 -18.47
C ALA A 6 -19.30 3.93 -19.15
N SER A 7 -18.27 4.27 -18.38
CA SER A 7 -16.96 4.60 -18.93
C SER A 7 -16.43 3.41 -19.73
N GLU A 8 -15.88 3.69 -20.91
CA GLU A 8 -15.31 2.66 -21.79
C GLU A 8 -14.18 1.89 -21.10
N PRO A 9 -13.99 0.60 -21.38
CA PRO A 9 -12.86 -0.16 -20.92
C PRO A 9 -11.53 0.47 -21.36
N LEU A 10 -10.49 0.34 -20.52
CA LEU A 10 -9.14 0.76 -20.92
C LEU A 10 -8.70 -0.03 -22.15
N THR A 11 -8.13 0.66 -23.12
CA THR A 11 -7.44 0.04 -24.25
C THR A 11 -5.95 -0.08 -23.92
N TYR A 12 -5.32 -1.14 -24.41
CA TYR A 12 -3.94 -1.48 -24.02
C TYR A 12 -3.06 -1.68 -25.24
N GLU A 13 -1.76 -1.56 -25.01
CA GLU A 13 -0.71 -1.97 -25.92
C GLU A 13 0.38 -2.73 -25.15
N GLU A 14 1.09 -3.60 -25.86
CA GLU A 14 2.28 -4.27 -25.32
C GLU A 14 3.50 -3.39 -25.52
N GLN A 15 4.36 -3.40 -24.50
CA GLN A 15 5.61 -2.67 -24.51
C GLN A 15 6.75 -3.55 -24.03
N THR A 16 7.85 -3.59 -24.79
CA THR A 16 9.08 -4.23 -24.36
C THR A 16 9.85 -3.30 -23.43
N ILE A 17 10.22 -3.83 -22.25
CA ILE A 17 11.06 -3.17 -21.26
C ILE A 17 12.34 -3.97 -21.11
N LEU A 18 13.47 -3.25 -21.06
CA LEU A 18 14.78 -3.84 -20.80
C LEU A 18 15.10 -3.70 -19.31
N VAL A 19 15.35 -4.82 -18.64
CA VAL A 19 15.74 -4.88 -17.23
C VAL A 19 16.94 -5.79 -17.09
N GLY A 20 18.07 -5.26 -16.60
CA GLY A 20 19.31 -6.03 -16.45
C GLY A 20 19.79 -6.70 -17.74
N GLY A 21 19.57 -6.08 -18.91
CA GLY A 21 19.86 -6.66 -20.21
C GLY A 21 18.82 -7.68 -20.73
N THR A 22 17.82 -8.05 -19.95
CA THR A 22 16.75 -8.99 -20.33
C THR A 22 15.50 -8.25 -20.81
N ARG A 23 14.91 -8.72 -21.91
CA ARG A 23 13.64 -8.19 -22.43
C ARG A 23 12.46 -8.80 -21.72
N HIS A 24 11.55 -7.92 -21.26
CA HIS A 24 10.27 -8.27 -20.68
C HIS A 24 9.15 -7.54 -21.44
N VAL A 25 7.96 -8.13 -21.44
CA VAL A 25 6.78 -7.52 -22.04
C VAL A 25 5.82 -7.10 -20.92
N ALA A 26 5.49 -5.82 -20.91
CA ALA A 26 4.43 -5.27 -20.06
C ALA A 26 3.25 -4.85 -20.95
N ARG A 27 2.04 -4.94 -20.42
CA ARG A 27 0.82 -4.43 -21.02
C ARG A 27 0.44 -3.15 -20.30
N VAL A 28 0.36 -2.05 -21.02
CA VAL A 28 0.11 -0.70 -20.51
C VAL A 28 -1.08 -0.06 -21.22
N PRO A 29 -1.71 0.98 -20.65
CA PRO A 29 -2.74 1.74 -21.35
C PRO A 29 -2.17 2.35 -22.64
N LYS A 30 -2.95 2.30 -23.72
CA LYS A 30 -2.56 2.87 -25.02
C LYS A 30 -2.23 4.35 -24.90
N GLY A 31 -1.10 4.75 -25.48
CA GLY A 31 -0.58 6.13 -25.39
C GLY A 31 0.26 6.41 -24.13
N TYR A 32 0.48 5.40 -23.30
CA TYR A 32 1.36 5.50 -22.13
C TYR A 32 2.63 4.69 -22.30
N ARG A 33 3.67 5.12 -21.60
CA ARG A 33 4.97 4.45 -21.57
C ARG A 33 5.35 4.09 -20.15
N LEU A 34 5.74 2.82 -19.96
CA LEU A 34 6.36 2.33 -18.74
C LEU A 34 7.87 2.37 -18.89
N GLU A 35 8.56 2.97 -17.93
CA GLU A 35 10.01 3.14 -17.92
C GLU A 35 10.58 2.63 -16.60
N LEU A 36 11.68 1.90 -16.66
CA LEU A 36 12.55 1.65 -15.51
C LEU A 36 13.49 2.82 -15.36
N LEU A 37 13.36 3.58 -14.30
CA LEU A 37 14.21 4.78 -14.06
C LEU A 37 15.52 4.40 -13.39
N THR A 38 15.48 3.49 -12.42
CA THR A 38 16.67 2.96 -11.75
C THR A 38 16.38 1.59 -11.15
N ASP A 39 17.39 0.72 -11.14
CA ASP A 39 17.44 -0.59 -10.48
C ASP A 39 18.49 -0.63 -9.34
N LYS A 40 18.96 0.55 -8.91
CA LYS A 40 20.02 0.69 -7.87
C LYS A 40 19.46 0.83 -6.46
N LEU A 41 18.20 0.45 -6.24
CA LEU A 41 17.58 0.40 -4.92
C LEU A 41 17.76 -0.98 -4.28
N ASN A 42 17.61 -1.07 -2.95
CA ASN A 42 17.65 -2.34 -2.23
C ASN A 42 16.38 -2.50 -1.40
N GLY A 43 15.49 -3.39 -1.83
CA GLY A 43 14.21 -3.66 -1.18
C GLY A 43 13.33 -2.42 -0.99
N PRO A 44 13.14 -1.57 -2.03
CA PRO A 44 12.36 -0.33 -1.90
C PRO A 44 10.91 -0.64 -1.55
N ARG A 45 10.32 0.22 -0.73
CA ARG A 45 8.95 0.06 -0.26
C ARG A 45 8.09 1.27 -0.64
N LEU A 46 7.45 1.94 0.30
CA LEU A 46 6.59 3.07 -0.02
C LEU A 46 7.41 4.31 -0.39
N LEU A 47 6.80 5.17 -1.17
CA LEU A 47 7.42 6.38 -1.71
C LEU A 47 6.51 7.60 -1.52
N THR A 48 7.14 8.76 -1.35
CA THR A 48 6.45 10.05 -1.26
C THR A 48 7.27 11.13 -1.94
N PHE A 49 6.60 12.10 -2.57
CA PHE A 49 7.26 13.26 -3.15
C PHE A 49 7.38 14.38 -2.12
N ALA A 50 8.55 14.98 -2.05
CA ALA A 50 8.78 16.24 -1.36
C ALA A 50 8.34 17.43 -2.23
N ASN A 51 8.18 18.60 -1.61
CA ASN A 51 7.67 19.80 -2.30
C ASN A 51 8.61 20.34 -3.40
N ASP A 52 9.89 20.01 -3.34
CA ASP A 52 10.91 20.34 -4.36
C ASP A 52 10.95 19.33 -5.52
N GLY A 53 10.10 18.31 -5.46
CA GLY A 53 10.05 17.24 -6.45
C GLY A 53 10.97 16.05 -6.16
N ASP A 54 11.78 16.08 -5.11
CA ASP A 54 12.55 14.91 -4.70
C ASP A 54 11.62 13.75 -4.31
N LEU A 55 11.99 12.55 -4.69
CA LEU A 55 11.28 11.34 -4.31
C LEU A 55 11.99 10.67 -3.14
N ILE A 56 11.26 10.45 -2.05
CA ILE A 56 11.77 9.79 -0.85
C ILE A 56 11.18 8.37 -0.77
N ILE A 57 12.03 7.37 -0.55
CA ILE A 57 11.65 5.96 -0.59
C ILE A 57 12.13 5.25 0.67
N GLY A 58 11.22 4.63 1.42
CA GLY A 58 11.55 3.68 2.48
C GLY A 58 11.97 2.32 1.93
N SER A 59 12.64 1.50 2.74
CA SER A 59 13.09 0.18 2.26
C SER A 59 13.15 -0.89 3.34
N LYS A 60 13.21 -2.16 2.90
CA LYS A 60 13.51 -3.30 3.77
C LYS A 60 14.98 -3.35 4.20
N SER A 61 15.86 -2.71 3.44
CA SER A 61 17.31 -2.73 3.69
C SER A 61 17.77 -1.80 4.80
N GLY A 62 16.84 -1.10 5.46
CA GLY A 62 17.17 -0.07 6.45
C GLY A 62 17.49 1.29 5.85
N LYS A 63 17.63 1.40 4.55
CA LYS A 63 17.94 2.66 3.87
C LYS A 63 16.69 3.47 3.58
N ILE A 64 16.76 4.76 3.82
CA ILE A 64 15.85 5.74 3.26
C ILE A 64 16.56 6.43 2.12
N TYR A 65 15.98 6.36 0.92
CA TYR A 65 16.56 6.94 -0.28
C TYR A 65 15.92 8.28 -0.61
N ARG A 66 16.72 9.19 -1.12
CA ARG A 66 16.33 10.37 -1.89
C ARG A 66 16.64 10.10 -3.36
N VAL A 67 15.72 10.36 -4.23
CA VAL A 67 15.91 10.22 -5.68
C VAL A 67 15.48 11.54 -6.34
N PRO A 68 16.44 12.44 -6.61
CA PRO A 68 16.14 13.71 -7.25
C PRO A 68 15.77 13.52 -8.73
N PRO A 69 15.05 14.46 -9.35
CA PRO A 69 14.84 14.44 -10.79
C PRO A 69 16.17 14.36 -11.57
N PRO A 70 16.26 13.60 -12.65
CA PRO A 70 15.23 12.83 -13.37
C PRO A 70 14.96 11.42 -12.80
N TYR A 71 15.19 11.17 -11.52
CA TYR A 71 14.88 9.95 -10.75
C TYR A 71 15.69 8.70 -11.15
N THR A 72 16.91 8.88 -11.63
CA THR A 72 17.79 7.79 -12.10
C THR A 72 18.95 7.49 -11.14
N SER A 73 19.20 8.38 -10.19
CA SER A 73 20.36 8.32 -9.29
C SER A 73 19.92 8.40 -7.82
N PRO A 74 19.62 7.25 -7.19
CA PRO A 74 19.26 7.25 -5.78
C PRO A 74 20.46 7.57 -4.89
N GLU A 75 20.22 8.39 -3.87
CA GLU A 75 21.13 8.76 -2.79
C GLU A 75 20.58 8.19 -1.47
N VAL A 76 21.45 7.78 -0.55
CA VAL A 76 21.02 7.32 0.78
C VAL A 76 20.99 8.52 1.74
N LEU A 77 19.79 8.89 2.21
CA LEU A 77 19.62 9.94 3.22
C LEU A 77 20.08 9.50 4.60
N VAL A 78 19.73 8.28 4.99
CA VAL A 78 20.09 7.67 6.27
C VAL A 78 19.94 6.15 6.18
N THR A 79 20.71 5.44 6.98
CA THR A 79 20.53 4.00 7.19
C THR A 79 20.10 3.76 8.63
N LEU A 80 18.99 3.06 8.81
CA LEU A 80 18.36 2.76 10.09
C LEU A 80 18.21 1.24 10.22
N ASP A 81 18.09 0.76 11.42
CA ASP A 81 17.60 -0.59 11.71
C ASP A 81 16.07 -0.64 11.71
N ASP A 82 15.48 -1.80 12.02
CA ASP A 82 14.06 -2.00 12.27
C ASP A 82 13.12 -1.49 11.15
N TYR A 83 13.47 -1.78 9.89
CA TYR A 83 12.61 -1.69 8.73
C TYR A 83 11.88 -0.34 8.53
N PRO A 84 12.57 0.73 8.09
CA PRO A 84 11.94 2.00 7.73
C PRO A 84 11.11 1.85 6.44
N HIS A 85 9.89 1.32 6.59
CA HIS A 85 9.01 0.94 5.49
C HIS A 85 8.48 2.13 4.70
N SER A 86 8.12 3.19 5.40
CA SER A 86 7.54 4.38 4.80
C SER A 86 7.95 5.65 5.51
N VAL A 87 7.86 6.75 4.78
CA VAL A 87 8.07 8.09 5.30
C VAL A 87 6.91 9.01 4.91
N ALA A 88 6.67 10.03 5.73
CA ALA A 88 5.79 11.14 5.40
C ALA A 88 6.48 12.45 5.78
N LEU A 89 6.18 13.53 5.07
CA LEU A 89 6.79 14.84 5.30
C LEU A 89 5.78 15.78 5.95
N ARG A 90 6.19 16.47 7.02
CA ARG A 90 5.35 17.38 7.77
C ARG A 90 6.18 18.52 8.36
N ARG A 91 5.86 19.78 8.00
CA ARG A 91 6.37 21.00 8.68
C ARG A 91 7.88 21.00 9.00
N GLY A 92 8.72 20.71 8.02
CA GLY A 92 10.19 20.72 8.21
C GLY A 92 10.73 19.49 8.94
N GLU A 93 9.95 18.44 9.06
CA GLU A 93 10.36 17.13 9.58
C GLU A 93 9.96 15.99 8.65
N MET A 94 10.73 14.93 8.72
CA MET A 94 10.42 13.63 8.13
C MET A 94 9.93 12.72 9.25
N LEU A 95 8.74 12.16 9.07
CA LEU A 95 8.19 11.08 9.88
C LEU A 95 8.60 9.76 9.27
N ILE A 96 9.12 8.84 10.08
CA ILE A 96 9.68 7.56 9.63
C ILE A 96 8.97 6.45 10.40
N ALA A 97 8.19 5.63 9.67
CA ALA A 97 7.51 4.50 10.28
C ALA A 97 8.42 3.26 10.22
N ARG A 98 8.82 2.80 11.41
CA ARG A 98 9.59 1.57 11.64
C ARG A 98 8.72 0.56 12.38
N THR A 99 9.12 -0.70 12.43
CA THR A 99 8.31 -1.79 13.02
C THR A 99 7.84 -1.48 14.45
N ASN A 100 8.71 -0.93 15.29
CA ASN A 100 8.46 -0.73 16.73
C ASN A 100 8.13 0.72 17.10
N GLY A 101 8.11 1.66 16.14
CA GLY A 101 7.85 3.06 16.45
C GLY A 101 7.70 3.97 15.25
N LEU A 102 7.09 5.10 15.50
CA LEU A 102 7.14 6.26 14.64
C LEU A 102 8.28 7.17 15.13
N TYR A 103 9.20 7.46 14.22
CA TYR A 103 10.35 8.33 14.45
C TYR A 103 10.22 9.62 13.67
N ARG A 104 10.98 10.61 14.04
CA ARG A 104 11.08 11.89 13.33
C ARG A 104 12.52 12.36 13.23
N ALA A 105 12.82 13.11 12.19
CA ALA A 105 14.08 13.82 12.00
C ALA A 105 13.81 15.18 11.36
N PRO A 106 14.60 16.24 11.65
CA PRO A 106 14.57 17.47 10.87
C PRO A 106 14.83 17.18 9.40
N TYR A 107 14.02 17.74 8.53
CA TYR A 107 14.16 17.56 7.09
C TYR A 107 13.76 18.83 6.33
N GLN A 108 14.60 19.21 5.39
CA GLN A 108 14.32 20.29 4.45
C GLN A 108 14.43 19.76 3.01
N PRO A 109 13.63 20.27 2.08
CA PRO A 109 13.75 19.95 0.65
C PRO A 109 15.19 20.13 0.16
N GLY A 110 15.65 19.19 -0.68
CA GLY A 110 17.03 19.19 -1.20
C GLY A 110 18.11 18.66 -0.23
N GLN A 111 17.75 18.31 0.99
CA GLN A 111 18.68 17.74 1.98
C GLN A 111 19.24 16.39 1.48
N LYS A 112 20.58 16.22 1.53
CA LYS A 112 21.26 15.04 0.98
C LYS A 112 21.59 13.96 2.00
N SER A 113 21.52 14.28 3.28
CA SER A 113 21.75 13.32 4.38
C SER A 113 20.99 13.73 5.62
N ILE A 114 20.67 12.75 6.46
CA ILE A 114 20.10 12.93 7.79
C ILE A 114 21.10 12.33 8.79
N ALA A 115 21.53 13.12 9.76
CA ALA A 115 22.39 12.64 10.82
C ALA A 115 21.63 11.61 11.68
N LEU A 116 22.22 10.46 11.93
CA LEU A 116 21.57 9.35 12.63
C LEU A 116 21.08 9.76 14.03
N GLU A 117 21.87 10.56 14.73
CA GLU A 117 21.58 11.10 16.07
C GLU A 117 20.40 12.08 16.09
N SER A 118 20.02 12.63 14.94
CA SER A 118 18.85 13.51 14.80
C SER A 118 17.54 12.73 14.66
N VAL A 119 17.62 11.42 14.40
CA VAL A 119 16.43 10.55 14.28
C VAL A 119 15.97 10.16 15.68
N THR A 120 14.86 10.71 16.12
CA THR A 120 14.32 10.52 17.48
C THR A 120 12.99 9.80 17.47
N LEU A 121 12.73 8.98 18.49
CA LEU A 121 11.44 8.32 18.68
C LEU A 121 10.37 9.37 19.01
N LEU A 122 9.29 9.41 18.24
CA LEU A 122 8.12 10.24 18.52
C LEU A 122 7.07 9.47 19.33
N ALA A 123 6.76 8.24 18.92
CA ALA A 123 5.81 7.39 19.64
C ALA A 123 6.09 5.90 19.37
N ARG A 124 6.06 5.07 20.43
CA ARG A 124 6.19 3.60 20.29
C ARG A 124 4.99 3.02 19.54
N LEU A 125 5.23 1.98 18.76
CA LEU A 125 4.20 1.17 18.11
C LEU A 125 4.28 -0.28 18.60
N PRO A 126 3.18 -1.03 18.61
CA PRO A 126 3.21 -2.47 18.80
C PRO A 126 4.15 -3.12 17.78
N GLY A 127 5.28 -3.63 18.26
CA GLY A 127 6.34 -4.20 17.44
C GLY A 127 6.10 -5.65 17.05
N GLY A 128 7.20 -6.40 16.92
CA GLY A 128 7.20 -7.85 16.67
C GLY A 128 7.14 -8.24 15.19
N GLY A 129 7.18 -9.55 14.97
CA GLY A 129 7.27 -10.15 13.64
C GLY A 129 5.97 -10.18 12.83
N GLY A 130 5.97 -11.00 11.79
CA GLY A 130 4.83 -11.19 10.89
C GLY A 130 4.63 -10.02 9.95
N HIS A 131 3.42 -9.42 9.94
CA HIS A 131 3.15 -8.23 9.13
C HIS A 131 3.71 -6.98 9.82
N ASN A 132 5.01 -6.84 9.78
CA ASN A 132 5.78 -5.84 10.52
C ASN A 132 6.07 -4.54 9.75
N SER A 133 5.57 -4.39 8.53
CA SER A 133 5.59 -3.11 7.83
C SER A 133 4.66 -2.10 8.51
N ARG A 134 5.10 -0.83 8.55
CA ARG A 134 4.32 0.29 9.09
C ARG A 134 4.24 1.38 8.03
N THR A 135 3.04 1.77 7.65
CA THR A 135 2.85 2.88 6.72
C THR A 135 2.40 4.11 7.49
N VAL A 136 3.12 5.21 7.31
CA VAL A 136 2.75 6.53 7.86
C VAL A 136 2.20 7.43 6.78
N GLY A 137 1.20 8.23 7.13
CA GLY A 137 0.66 9.30 6.29
C GLY A 137 0.20 10.47 7.13
N VAL A 138 0.23 11.67 6.54
CA VAL A 138 -0.34 12.89 7.12
C VAL A 138 -1.67 13.15 6.42
N GLY A 139 -2.75 13.17 7.18
CA GLY A 139 -4.09 13.40 6.66
C GLY A 139 -4.34 14.84 6.23
N PRO A 140 -5.41 15.10 5.49
CA PRO A 140 -5.83 16.46 5.13
C PRO A 140 -6.19 17.33 6.34
N ASP A 141 -6.44 16.69 7.48
CA ASP A 141 -6.66 17.33 8.80
C ASP A 141 -5.35 17.62 9.55
N GLY A 142 -4.19 17.34 8.94
CA GLY A 142 -2.85 17.54 9.50
C GLY A 142 -2.44 16.51 10.56
N ARG A 143 -3.30 15.52 10.88
CA ARG A 143 -2.96 14.45 11.82
C ARG A 143 -2.14 13.36 11.17
N VAL A 144 -1.38 12.66 12.00
CA VAL A 144 -0.53 11.55 11.57
C VAL A 144 -1.25 10.22 11.79
N TYR A 145 -1.21 9.38 10.79
CA TYR A 145 -1.83 8.05 10.79
C TYR A 145 -0.79 6.99 10.52
N VAL A 146 -0.90 5.84 11.18
CA VAL A 146 -0.01 4.69 10.96
C VAL A 146 -0.82 3.40 10.84
N SER A 147 -0.54 2.60 9.83
CA SER A 147 -1.14 1.27 9.67
C SER A 147 -0.29 0.17 10.30
N LEU A 148 -0.97 -0.84 10.86
CA LEU A 148 -0.34 -2.01 11.49
C LEU A 148 -1.05 -3.29 11.05
N GLY A 149 -0.30 -4.26 10.53
CA GLY A 149 -0.81 -5.61 10.30
C GLY A 149 -0.74 -6.47 11.57
N ILE A 150 -1.62 -7.48 11.70
CA ILE A 150 -1.52 -8.50 12.77
C ILE A 150 -0.29 -9.38 12.58
N GLN A 151 0.16 -10.06 13.63
CA GLN A 151 1.42 -10.83 13.59
C GLN A 151 1.35 -12.03 12.67
N GLY A 152 0.34 -12.85 12.77
CA GLY A 152 0.19 -14.08 12.00
C GLY A 152 -0.94 -14.02 10.98
N ASN A 153 -1.29 -15.19 10.47
CA ASN A 153 -2.41 -15.34 9.55
C ASN A 153 -3.75 -14.94 10.19
N CYS A 154 -3.97 -15.42 11.42
CA CYS A 154 -5.18 -15.22 12.22
C CYS A 154 -4.80 -14.91 13.69
N SER A 155 -3.90 -13.98 13.95
CA SER A 155 -3.55 -13.63 15.33
C SER A 155 -4.71 -12.94 16.03
N ASP A 156 -4.96 -13.31 17.30
CA ASP A 156 -5.91 -12.64 18.19
C ASP A 156 -5.33 -11.29 18.62
N GLN A 157 -5.42 -10.32 17.74
CA GLN A 157 -4.90 -8.96 17.89
C GLN A 157 -5.94 -7.95 17.43
N TYR A 158 -6.07 -6.86 18.18
CA TYR A 158 -7.07 -5.82 17.92
C TYR A 158 -6.63 -4.48 18.50
N LEU A 159 -7.09 -3.36 17.93
CA LEU A 159 -6.75 -2.01 18.39
C LEU A 159 -7.59 -1.53 19.59
N GLY A 160 -8.15 -2.43 20.38
CA GLY A 160 -8.92 -2.09 21.59
C GLY A 160 -8.05 -1.97 22.82
N ASP A 161 -8.47 -1.14 23.77
CA ASP A 161 -7.75 -0.91 25.03
C ASP A 161 -7.74 -2.13 25.96
N GLU A 162 -8.61 -3.08 25.73
CA GLU A 162 -8.69 -4.37 26.41
C GLU A 162 -7.55 -5.34 26.05
N TYR A 163 -6.77 -5.02 25.00
CA TYR A 163 -5.59 -5.79 24.60
C TYR A 163 -4.30 -5.21 25.19
N PRO A 164 -3.32 -6.04 25.55
CA PRO A 164 -1.96 -5.57 25.88
C PRO A 164 -1.37 -4.75 24.74
N PHE A 165 -0.51 -3.78 25.05
CA PHE A 165 0.01 -2.85 24.05
C PHE A 165 0.60 -3.55 22.83
N ASP A 166 1.42 -4.59 23.01
CA ASP A 166 2.11 -5.31 21.94
C ASP A 166 1.14 -6.15 21.06
N GLU A 167 -0.09 -6.36 21.51
CA GLU A 167 -1.16 -7.04 20.78
C GLU A 167 -2.14 -6.07 20.10
N ARG A 168 -2.00 -4.76 20.32
CA ARG A 168 -2.83 -3.73 19.67
C ARG A 168 -2.42 -3.51 18.22
N ARG A 169 -2.72 -4.50 17.38
CA ARG A 169 -2.39 -4.55 15.96
C ARG A 169 -3.65 -4.86 15.14
N GLY A 170 -3.57 -4.68 13.82
CA GLY A 170 -4.68 -4.99 12.90
C GLY A 170 -5.60 -3.79 12.63
N GLY A 171 -5.03 -2.74 12.04
CA GLY A 171 -5.80 -1.55 11.66
C GLY A 171 -4.94 -0.31 11.43
N ILE A 172 -5.56 0.84 11.63
CA ILE A 172 -4.94 2.17 11.48
C ILE A 172 -5.10 2.93 12.79
N LEU A 173 -3.98 3.46 13.28
CA LEU A 173 -3.90 4.35 14.43
C LEU A 173 -3.83 5.81 13.98
N VAL A 174 -4.32 6.73 14.79
CA VAL A 174 -4.12 8.17 14.65
C VAL A 174 -3.35 8.70 15.84
N LEU A 175 -2.35 9.54 15.59
CA LEU A 175 -1.53 10.17 16.62
C LEU A 175 -2.26 11.40 17.19
N ARG A 176 -2.33 11.47 18.51
CA ARG A 176 -2.69 12.67 19.26
C ARG A 176 -1.44 13.28 19.86
N GLU A 177 -1.21 14.53 19.56
CA GLU A 177 -0.08 15.31 20.09
C GLU A 177 -0.65 16.45 20.92
N GLU A 178 -0.62 16.31 22.25
CA GLU A 178 -1.16 17.29 23.21
C GLU A 178 -0.18 17.49 24.37
N GLY A 179 0.10 18.75 24.72
CA GLY A 179 0.96 19.07 25.87
C GLY A 179 2.39 18.50 25.76
N GLY A 180 2.91 18.32 24.54
CA GLY A 180 4.24 17.72 24.32
C GLY A 180 4.27 16.19 24.43
N GLN A 181 3.13 15.56 24.67
CA GLN A 181 2.97 14.11 24.68
C GLN A 181 2.35 13.60 23.38
N ALA A 182 2.80 12.42 22.93
CA ALA A 182 2.26 11.74 21.77
C ALA A 182 1.65 10.40 22.19
N ARG A 183 0.37 10.18 21.86
CA ARG A 183 -0.34 8.93 22.14
C ARG A 183 -1.14 8.45 20.94
N TRP A 184 -1.29 7.15 20.82
CA TRP A 184 -2.09 6.54 19.76
C TRP A 184 -3.54 6.35 20.17
N GLU A 185 -4.44 6.59 19.22
CA GLU A 185 -5.85 6.21 19.29
C GLU A 185 -6.19 5.30 18.10
N ALA A 186 -7.06 4.32 18.32
CA ALA A 186 -7.58 3.49 17.23
C ALA A 186 -8.43 4.35 16.29
N TYR A 187 -8.09 4.36 15.00
CA TYR A 187 -8.88 5.06 13.98
C TYR A 187 -9.79 4.09 13.24
N GLY A 188 -9.27 2.97 12.74
CA GLY A 188 -10.04 1.90 12.13
C GLY A 188 -9.44 0.55 12.48
N SER A 189 -10.25 -0.40 12.95
CA SER A 189 -9.82 -1.70 13.49
C SER A 189 -10.31 -2.85 12.63
N GLY A 190 -9.72 -4.05 12.81
CA GLY A 190 -10.15 -5.25 12.11
C GLY A 190 -9.69 -5.34 10.66
N LEU A 191 -8.56 -4.71 10.34
CA LEU A 191 -7.84 -4.85 9.09
C LEU A 191 -6.64 -5.77 9.33
N ARG A 192 -6.56 -6.90 8.59
CA ARG A 192 -5.52 -7.90 8.85
C ARG A 192 -4.10 -7.39 8.56
N ASN A 193 -3.91 -6.79 7.39
CA ASN A 193 -2.62 -6.22 6.98
C ASN A 193 -2.84 -5.04 6.01
N PRO A 194 -3.22 -3.86 6.52
CA PRO A 194 -3.45 -2.67 5.71
C PRO A 194 -2.12 -2.01 5.34
N VAL A 195 -1.47 -2.48 4.27
CA VAL A 195 -0.15 -1.98 3.88
C VAL A 195 -0.20 -0.58 3.30
N GLY A 196 -1.20 -0.28 2.46
CA GLY A 196 -1.35 1.04 1.85
C GLY A 196 -2.63 1.72 2.26
N PHE A 197 -2.58 3.03 2.47
CA PHE A 197 -3.75 3.87 2.60
C PHE A 197 -3.49 5.27 2.03
N ALA A 198 -4.55 5.93 1.59
CA ALA A 198 -4.50 7.28 1.07
C ALA A 198 -5.86 7.97 1.22
N TRP A 199 -5.87 9.29 1.06
CA TRP A 199 -7.08 10.09 1.15
C TRP A 199 -7.57 10.51 -0.23
N HIS A 200 -8.87 10.37 -0.44
CA HIS A 200 -9.52 10.85 -1.64
C HIS A 200 -9.41 12.39 -1.70
N PRO A 201 -8.84 12.98 -2.77
CA PRO A 201 -8.43 14.38 -2.79
C PRO A 201 -9.58 15.41 -2.69
N HIS A 202 -10.82 14.98 -2.99
CA HIS A 202 -11.98 15.87 -2.94
C HIS A 202 -12.85 15.70 -1.72
N THR A 203 -12.89 14.50 -1.14
CA THR A 203 -13.76 14.21 0.01
C THR A 203 -13.02 14.13 1.32
N GLY A 204 -11.68 14.03 1.29
CA GLY A 204 -10.85 13.76 2.46
C GLY A 204 -11.07 12.36 3.07
N ALA A 205 -11.89 11.51 2.45
CA ALA A 205 -12.14 10.17 2.94
C ALA A 205 -10.90 9.28 2.78
N MET A 206 -10.54 8.55 3.83
CA MET A 206 -9.44 7.58 3.81
C MET A 206 -9.91 6.26 3.21
N TYR A 207 -9.05 5.68 2.37
CA TYR A 207 -9.21 4.33 1.84
C TYR A 207 -7.93 3.54 2.07
N ALA A 208 -8.06 2.25 2.42
CA ALA A 208 -6.94 1.35 2.68
C ALA A 208 -7.06 0.06 1.87
N SER A 209 -5.92 -0.43 1.40
CA SER A 209 -5.75 -1.79 0.93
C SER A 209 -5.62 -2.74 2.11
N ASN A 210 -6.11 -3.97 2.01
CA ASN A 210 -5.99 -4.94 3.09
C ASN A 210 -5.78 -6.36 2.55
N ASN A 211 -4.74 -7.02 3.03
CA ASN A 211 -4.42 -8.39 2.66
C ASN A 211 -5.23 -9.38 3.53
N GLY A 212 -5.99 -10.25 2.87
CA GLY A 212 -6.80 -11.31 3.50
C GLY A 212 -5.97 -12.48 4.05
N PRO A 213 -6.60 -13.37 4.84
CA PRO A 213 -5.95 -14.54 5.40
C PRO A 213 -5.72 -15.65 4.37
N ASP A 214 -4.85 -16.60 4.73
CA ASP A 214 -4.38 -17.64 3.81
C ASP A 214 -5.09 -19.00 3.96
N HIS A 215 -5.86 -19.21 5.01
CA HIS A 215 -6.41 -20.53 5.35
C HIS A 215 -7.70 -20.92 4.59
N LEU A 216 -8.34 -19.96 3.92
CA LEU A 216 -9.60 -20.19 3.20
C LEU A 216 -9.44 -20.64 1.75
N GLY A 217 -8.24 -21.03 1.35
CA GLY A 217 -7.96 -21.57 0.02
C GLY A 217 -7.50 -20.50 -0.98
N TYR A 218 -7.33 -20.92 -2.25
CA TYR A 218 -6.75 -20.06 -3.29
C TYR A 218 -7.68 -18.92 -3.73
N GLU A 219 -9.00 -19.16 -3.70
CA GLU A 219 -9.99 -18.20 -4.24
C GLU A 219 -10.62 -17.31 -3.16
N GLN A 220 -10.38 -17.60 -1.84
CA GLN A 220 -11.05 -16.93 -0.75
C GLN A 220 -10.12 -16.53 0.41
N PRO A 221 -10.46 -15.45 1.13
CA PRO A 221 -11.41 -14.40 0.74
C PRO A 221 -10.76 -13.49 -0.32
N PRO A 222 -11.52 -12.67 -1.05
CA PRO A 222 -10.93 -11.63 -1.88
C PRO A 222 -10.14 -10.65 -1.01
N GLU A 223 -9.17 -9.98 -1.59
CA GLU A 223 -8.45 -8.88 -0.95
C GLU A 223 -9.35 -7.63 -0.92
N TYR A 224 -9.19 -6.76 0.09
CA TYR A 224 -10.12 -5.64 0.29
C TYR A 224 -9.50 -4.29 -0.07
N PHE A 225 -10.35 -3.43 -0.60
CA PHE A 225 -10.16 -1.98 -0.65
C PHE A 225 -11.32 -1.34 0.12
N SER A 226 -11.03 -0.75 1.27
CA SER A 226 -12.03 -0.32 2.24
C SER A 226 -11.95 1.16 2.53
N ARG A 227 -13.11 1.80 2.65
CA ARG A 227 -13.20 3.13 3.24
C ARG A 227 -13.04 3.01 4.75
N VAL A 228 -12.09 3.75 5.33
CA VAL A 228 -11.79 3.73 6.76
C VAL A 228 -12.21 5.06 7.38
N THR A 229 -13.00 4.99 8.43
CA THR A 229 -13.48 6.14 9.18
C THR A 229 -13.18 5.96 10.68
N ALA A 230 -13.23 7.06 11.43
CA ALA A 230 -13.03 6.98 12.87
C ALA A 230 -14.01 6.00 13.51
N GLY A 231 -13.48 5.05 14.27
CA GLY A 231 -14.26 4.00 14.94
C GLY A 231 -14.76 2.87 14.04
N SER A 232 -14.40 2.82 12.74
CA SER A 232 -14.82 1.74 11.85
C SER A 232 -14.21 0.40 12.25
N PHE A 233 -14.99 -0.68 12.04
CA PHE A 233 -14.58 -2.06 12.28
C PHE A 233 -14.72 -2.88 10.99
N HIS A 234 -13.62 -3.53 10.56
CA HIS A 234 -13.55 -4.22 9.28
C HIS A 234 -13.56 -5.75 9.40
N GLY A 235 -13.81 -6.27 10.60
CA GLY A 235 -14.16 -7.66 10.87
C GLY A 235 -13.01 -8.62 11.14
N MET A 236 -11.84 -8.44 10.56
CA MET A 236 -10.74 -9.41 10.70
C MET A 236 -10.11 -9.38 12.10
N PRO A 237 -9.70 -10.54 12.63
CA PRO A 237 -9.71 -11.88 12.03
C PRO A 237 -11.03 -12.66 12.21
N TRP A 238 -12.07 -12.12 12.83
CA TRP A 238 -13.30 -12.84 13.21
C TRP A 238 -14.33 -12.95 12.09
N PHE A 239 -14.30 -12.04 11.13
CA PHE A 239 -15.27 -11.99 10.03
C PHE A 239 -14.55 -11.76 8.72
N GLN A 240 -15.05 -12.40 7.65
CA GLN A 240 -14.56 -12.26 6.29
C GLN A 240 -15.71 -11.89 5.36
N PHE A 241 -15.41 -11.06 4.36
CA PHE A 241 -16.30 -10.82 3.24
C PHE A 241 -15.91 -11.75 2.09
N ASP A 242 -16.82 -12.61 1.65
CA ASP A 242 -16.54 -13.62 0.61
C ASP A 242 -16.73 -13.11 -0.83
N GLY A 243 -17.01 -11.81 -1.00
CA GLY A 243 -17.35 -11.18 -2.26
C GLY A 243 -18.85 -10.92 -2.43
N GLN A 244 -19.69 -11.51 -1.57
CA GLN A 244 -21.14 -11.36 -1.59
C GLN A 244 -21.71 -11.00 -0.21
N GLN A 245 -21.21 -11.64 0.84
CA GLN A 245 -21.69 -11.44 2.20
C GLN A 245 -20.59 -11.59 3.24
N LEU A 246 -20.85 -11.03 4.42
CA LEU A 246 -20.00 -11.20 5.58
C LEU A 246 -20.28 -12.54 6.24
N LYS A 247 -19.22 -13.26 6.63
CA LYS A 247 -19.28 -14.57 7.30
C LYS A 247 -18.39 -14.60 8.52
N ARG A 248 -18.77 -15.38 9.53
CA ARG A 248 -17.90 -15.72 10.65
C ARG A 248 -16.70 -16.50 10.15
N ASP A 249 -15.51 -16.14 10.68
CA ASP A 249 -14.27 -16.89 10.51
C ASP A 249 -13.84 -17.40 11.89
N ASP A 250 -13.72 -18.71 12.03
CA ASP A 250 -13.42 -19.37 13.29
C ASP A 250 -11.91 -19.59 13.53
N CYS A 251 -11.05 -18.95 12.73
CA CYS A 251 -9.60 -19.07 12.91
C CYS A 251 -9.08 -18.48 14.23
N VAL A 252 -9.87 -17.65 14.90
CA VAL A 252 -9.61 -17.12 16.25
C VAL A 252 -10.76 -17.53 17.16
N ALA A 253 -10.46 -18.29 18.22
CA ALA A 253 -11.45 -18.83 19.18
C ALA A 253 -12.08 -17.73 20.05
N ARG A 254 -11.37 -16.64 20.30
CA ARG A 254 -11.87 -15.51 21.09
C ARG A 254 -13.12 -14.91 20.47
N ARG A 255 -14.08 -14.54 21.33
CA ARG A 255 -15.30 -13.83 20.89
C ARG A 255 -14.91 -12.51 20.20
N PRO A 256 -15.57 -12.18 19.06
CA PRO A 256 -15.33 -10.90 18.39
C PRO A 256 -15.58 -9.71 19.35
N PRO A 257 -14.77 -8.67 19.30
CA PRO A 257 -14.96 -7.47 20.13
C PRO A 257 -16.23 -6.68 19.75
N ARG A 258 -16.69 -6.87 18.51
CA ARG A 258 -17.90 -6.21 17.98
C ARG A 258 -18.75 -7.19 17.16
N PRO A 259 -20.07 -7.00 17.07
CA PRO A 259 -20.95 -7.89 16.31
C PRO A 259 -20.74 -7.76 14.79
N LEU A 260 -21.19 -8.77 14.05
CA LEU A 260 -21.14 -8.79 12.57
C LEU A 260 -21.82 -7.57 11.93
N ALA A 261 -22.89 -7.06 12.55
CA ALA A 261 -23.62 -5.90 12.04
C ALA A 261 -22.78 -4.60 12.00
N ASP A 262 -21.69 -4.54 12.77
CA ASP A 262 -20.79 -3.39 12.81
C ASP A 262 -19.68 -3.45 11.76
N VAL A 263 -19.57 -4.58 11.05
CA VAL A 263 -18.48 -4.79 10.09
C VAL A 263 -18.73 -4.00 8.83
N VAL A 264 -17.76 -3.15 8.48
CA VAL A 264 -17.76 -2.37 7.24
C VAL A 264 -17.44 -3.28 6.05
N VAL A 265 -18.34 -3.33 5.09
CA VAL A 265 -18.12 -4.03 3.82
C VAL A 265 -17.10 -3.26 2.97
N PRO A 266 -16.11 -3.93 2.32
CA PRO A 266 -15.17 -3.26 1.44
C PRO A 266 -15.88 -2.59 0.25
N VAL A 267 -15.36 -1.45 -0.19
CA VAL A 267 -15.91 -0.71 -1.35
C VAL A 267 -15.51 -1.31 -2.70
N ALA A 268 -14.43 -2.06 -2.71
CA ALA A 268 -13.98 -2.87 -3.85
C ALA A 268 -13.19 -4.08 -3.35
N THR A 269 -13.06 -5.08 -4.22
CA THR A 269 -12.28 -6.28 -3.93
C THR A 269 -11.30 -6.55 -5.06
N PHE A 270 -10.20 -7.23 -4.70
CA PHE A 270 -9.21 -7.76 -5.65
C PHE A 270 -9.17 -9.28 -5.55
N PRO A 271 -8.61 -9.99 -6.54
CA PRO A 271 -8.46 -11.45 -6.44
C PRO A 271 -7.77 -11.85 -5.14
N ALA A 272 -8.27 -12.88 -4.48
CA ALA A 272 -7.65 -13.46 -3.30
C ALA A 272 -6.15 -13.72 -3.53
N ARG A 273 -5.32 -13.56 -2.51
CA ARG A 273 -3.86 -13.80 -2.57
C ARG A 273 -3.07 -12.80 -3.43
N ASN A 274 -3.68 -11.73 -3.95
CA ASN A 274 -2.95 -10.81 -4.81
C ASN A 274 -2.14 -9.76 -4.04
N ALA A 275 -2.25 -9.74 -2.72
CA ALA A 275 -1.48 -8.92 -1.78
C ALA A 275 -1.47 -7.42 -2.15
N PRO A 276 -2.58 -6.70 -1.97
CA PRO A 276 -2.64 -5.27 -2.23
C PRO A 276 -1.73 -4.51 -1.26
N MET A 277 -0.98 -3.56 -1.81
CA MET A 277 0.07 -2.79 -1.15
C MET A 277 -0.26 -1.28 -1.20
N GLY A 278 0.63 -0.46 -1.74
CA GLY A 278 0.48 0.97 -1.82
C GLY A 278 -0.78 1.42 -2.56
N VAL A 279 -1.34 2.53 -2.10
CA VAL A 279 -2.52 3.20 -2.65
C VAL A 279 -2.17 4.65 -2.97
N ALA A 280 -2.55 5.12 -4.14
CA ALA A 280 -2.47 6.54 -4.51
C ALA A 280 -3.77 7.00 -5.19
N PHE A 281 -4.31 8.14 -4.76
CA PHE A 281 -5.38 8.80 -5.49
C PHE A 281 -4.81 9.70 -6.59
N VAL A 282 -5.48 9.73 -7.72
CA VAL A 282 -5.08 10.50 -8.89
C VAL A 282 -5.81 11.84 -8.86
N PRO A 283 -5.09 12.96 -8.67
CA PRO A 283 -5.69 14.28 -8.69
C PRO A 283 -6.21 14.62 -10.09
N LYS A 284 -6.98 15.67 -10.20
CA LYS A 284 -7.40 16.18 -11.52
C LYS A 284 -6.18 16.50 -12.37
N GLY A 285 -6.10 15.93 -13.56
CA GLY A 285 -4.97 16.09 -14.47
C GLY A 285 -5.12 15.24 -15.72
N ALA A 286 -4.08 15.21 -16.56
CA ALA A 286 -4.09 14.54 -17.85
C ALA A 286 -4.37 13.03 -17.73
N MET A 287 -3.72 12.35 -16.82
CA MET A 287 -3.89 10.91 -16.62
C MET A 287 -5.32 10.57 -16.19
N ARG A 288 -5.88 11.27 -15.20
CA ARG A 288 -7.26 11.06 -14.77
C ARG A 288 -8.27 11.34 -15.87
N LYS A 289 -8.06 12.42 -16.63
CA LYS A 289 -8.94 12.78 -17.75
C LYS A 289 -8.89 11.75 -18.88
N ALA A 290 -7.70 11.22 -19.19
CA ALA A 290 -7.51 10.28 -20.29
C ALA A 290 -7.94 8.85 -19.95
N LEU A 291 -7.74 8.41 -18.71
CA LEU A 291 -7.98 7.03 -18.30
C LEU A 291 -9.20 6.86 -17.37
N GLU A 292 -9.80 7.97 -16.93
CA GLU A 292 -11.05 8.03 -16.14
C GLU A 292 -11.06 7.16 -14.89
N PHE A 293 -9.99 7.15 -14.11
CA PHE A 293 -9.93 6.48 -12.83
C PHE A 293 -9.48 7.41 -11.69
N ASP A 294 -9.77 7.03 -10.45
CA ASP A 294 -9.58 7.88 -9.28
C ASP A 294 -8.44 7.42 -8.39
N ALA A 295 -8.17 6.12 -8.32
CA ALA A 295 -7.11 5.56 -7.49
C ALA A 295 -6.34 4.45 -8.20
N VAL A 296 -5.08 4.27 -7.80
CA VAL A 296 -4.22 3.16 -8.19
C VAL A 296 -3.85 2.36 -6.96
N VAL A 297 -3.91 1.04 -7.08
CA VAL A 297 -3.45 0.10 -6.04
C VAL A 297 -2.40 -0.84 -6.64
N ALA A 298 -1.27 -0.97 -5.95
CA ALA A 298 -0.27 -1.97 -6.29
C ALA A 298 -0.69 -3.34 -5.76
N LEU A 299 -0.76 -4.33 -6.62
CA LEU A 299 -0.96 -5.73 -6.24
C LEU A 299 0.37 -6.47 -6.39
N HIS A 300 0.94 -6.90 -5.26
CA HIS A 300 2.29 -7.46 -5.18
C HIS A 300 2.39 -8.88 -5.73
N GLY A 301 1.26 -9.54 -5.94
CA GLY A 301 1.17 -10.90 -6.41
C GLY A 301 1.34 -11.95 -5.30
N SER A 302 0.79 -13.12 -5.55
CA SER A 302 0.68 -14.20 -4.59
C SER A 302 2.00 -14.99 -4.44
N TRP A 303 2.29 -15.49 -3.25
CA TRP A 303 3.18 -16.62 -3.04
C TRP A 303 2.40 -17.94 -3.15
N GLY A 304 1.10 -17.93 -2.94
CA GLY A 304 0.23 -19.10 -3.00
C GLY A 304 -0.05 -19.59 -4.41
N THR A 305 -0.14 -20.90 -4.55
CA THR A 305 -0.38 -21.64 -5.79
C THR A 305 -1.69 -22.41 -5.76
N LYS A 306 -2.22 -22.79 -6.93
CA LYS A 306 -3.38 -23.70 -7.01
C LYS A 306 -2.98 -25.14 -6.63
N PRO A 307 -3.96 -25.93 -6.13
CA PRO A 307 -5.35 -25.57 -5.83
C PRO A 307 -5.54 -24.96 -4.45
N GLY A 308 -4.66 -25.23 -3.50
CA GLY A 308 -4.87 -24.97 -2.07
C GLY A 308 -4.53 -23.57 -1.60
N GLY A 309 -3.83 -22.75 -2.38
CA GLY A 309 -3.38 -21.41 -1.96
C GLY A 309 -2.11 -21.41 -1.11
N GLY A 310 -1.49 -22.57 -0.87
CA GLY A 310 -0.19 -22.70 -0.24
C GLY A 310 0.97 -22.57 -1.26
N TYR A 311 2.21 -22.81 -0.82
CA TYR A 311 3.41 -22.67 -1.66
C TYR A 311 3.77 -23.96 -2.42
N LEU A 312 3.13 -25.10 -2.11
CA LEU A 312 3.38 -26.41 -2.68
C LEU A 312 2.54 -26.64 -3.96
N GLY A 313 2.87 -26.03 -5.04
CA GLY A 313 2.16 -26.20 -6.30
C GLY A 313 2.88 -25.53 -7.45
N ASP A 314 2.24 -25.53 -8.61
CA ASP A 314 2.80 -24.90 -9.79
C ASP A 314 2.87 -23.38 -9.64
N SER A 315 4.11 -22.84 -9.69
CA SER A 315 4.38 -21.42 -9.57
C SER A 315 3.73 -20.56 -10.67
N ALA A 316 3.44 -21.16 -11.83
CA ALA A 316 2.72 -20.51 -12.93
C ALA A 316 1.28 -20.12 -12.54
N THR A 317 0.69 -20.81 -11.55
CA THR A 317 -0.67 -20.52 -11.06
C THR A 317 -0.74 -19.40 -10.02
N ARG A 318 0.39 -18.85 -9.57
CA ARG A 318 0.41 -17.71 -8.66
C ARG A 318 -0.32 -16.51 -9.26
N ARG A 319 -1.07 -15.78 -8.43
CA ARG A 319 -1.65 -14.49 -8.87
C ARG A 319 -0.54 -13.55 -9.32
N PRO A 320 -0.57 -13.02 -10.55
CA PRO A 320 0.49 -12.17 -11.06
C PRO A 320 0.50 -10.81 -10.36
N PRO A 321 1.69 -10.21 -10.15
CA PRO A 321 1.81 -8.81 -9.75
C PRO A 321 1.24 -7.89 -10.84
N LYS A 322 0.61 -6.79 -10.43
CA LYS A 322 0.06 -5.78 -11.35
C LYS A 322 -0.23 -4.46 -10.65
N LEU A 323 -0.49 -3.42 -11.40
CA LEU A 323 -1.17 -2.23 -10.93
C LEU A 323 -2.63 -2.29 -11.39
N VAL A 324 -3.54 -1.88 -10.51
CA VAL A 324 -4.96 -1.76 -10.82
C VAL A 324 -5.44 -0.34 -10.63
N ALA A 325 -6.40 0.07 -11.46
CA ALA A 325 -7.10 1.35 -11.40
C ALA A 325 -8.48 1.13 -10.78
N VAL A 326 -8.84 1.96 -9.81
CA VAL A 326 -10.15 1.95 -9.17
C VAL A 326 -10.92 3.19 -9.60
N ARG A 327 -12.11 2.98 -10.13
CA ARG A 327 -13.03 4.05 -10.57
C ARG A 327 -14.09 4.31 -9.51
N PHE A 328 -14.34 5.58 -9.24
CA PHE A 328 -15.37 6.01 -8.31
C PHE A 328 -16.49 6.75 -9.03
N LYS A 329 -17.70 6.56 -8.55
CA LYS A 329 -18.87 7.36 -8.94
C LYS A 329 -19.63 7.73 -7.66
N ASN A 330 -19.85 9.01 -7.43
CA ASN A 330 -20.54 9.51 -6.22
C ASN A 330 -19.94 9.03 -4.89
N GLY A 331 -18.61 8.84 -4.84
CA GLY A 331 -17.89 8.39 -3.65
C GLY A 331 -17.86 6.86 -3.44
N GLU A 332 -18.47 6.09 -4.34
CA GLU A 332 -18.45 4.62 -4.31
C GLU A 332 -17.54 4.07 -5.42
N ALA A 333 -16.78 3.03 -5.11
CA ALA A 333 -15.98 2.32 -6.10
C ALA A 333 -16.92 1.49 -6.99
N VAL A 334 -16.91 1.77 -8.28
CA VAL A 334 -17.83 1.13 -9.23
C VAL A 334 -17.15 0.15 -10.18
N ARG A 335 -15.83 0.20 -10.28
CA ARG A 335 -15.07 -0.67 -11.17
C ARG A 335 -13.58 -0.72 -10.78
N VAL A 336 -12.99 -1.89 -10.99
CA VAL A 336 -11.55 -2.13 -10.91
C VAL A 336 -11.08 -2.64 -12.26
N ASP A 337 -10.11 -1.95 -12.86
CA ASP A 337 -9.48 -2.33 -14.13
C ASP A 337 -8.00 -2.65 -13.92
N ASP A 338 -7.43 -3.54 -14.72
CA ASP A 338 -5.99 -3.70 -14.80
C ASP A 338 -5.37 -2.42 -15.39
N LEU A 339 -4.36 -1.85 -14.73
CA LEU A 339 -3.66 -0.66 -15.25
C LEU A 339 -2.35 -1.03 -15.94
N VAL A 340 -1.50 -1.78 -15.26
CA VAL A 340 -0.25 -2.33 -15.82
C VAL A 340 -0.12 -3.79 -15.42
N THR A 341 0.11 -4.66 -16.40
CA THR A 341 0.30 -6.10 -16.19
C THR A 341 1.54 -6.61 -16.92
N GLY A 342 1.83 -7.92 -16.79
CA GLY A 342 2.96 -8.56 -17.48
C GLY A 342 4.21 -8.71 -16.61
N PHE A 343 4.15 -8.41 -15.31
CA PHE A 343 5.29 -8.53 -14.39
C PHE A 343 5.66 -10.00 -14.05
N GLN A 344 4.87 -10.96 -14.48
CA GLN A 344 5.10 -12.40 -14.29
C GLN A 344 5.13 -13.11 -15.64
N ARG A 345 6.12 -13.99 -15.83
CA ARG A 345 6.25 -14.85 -16.99
C ARG A 345 5.29 -16.05 -16.88
N ALA A 346 5.07 -16.77 -17.98
CA ALA A 346 4.20 -17.94 -18.02
C ALA A 346 4.61 -19.06 -17.05
N ASN A 347 5.90 -19.17 -16.71
CA ASN A 347 6.43 -20.14 -15.75
C ASN A 347 6.28 -19.69 -14.28
N GLY A 348 5.64 -18.54 -14.01
CA GLY A 348 5.49 -17.97 -12.67
C GLY A 348 6.67 -17.15 -12.16
N GLU A 349 7.75 -17.02 -12.93
CA GLU A 349 8.87 -16.15 -12.62
C GLU A 349 8.47 -14.69 -12.73
N ARG A 350 8.87 -13.85 -11.76
CA ARG A 350 8.51 -12.45 -11.66
C ARG A 350 9.71 -11.55 -11.85
N TRP A 351 9.63 -10.68 -12.85
CA TRP A 351 10.68 -9.71 -13.08
C TRP A 351 10.47 -8.38 -12.33
N ALA A 352 9.25 -8.11 -11.87
CA ALA A 352 8.97 -7.00 -10.94
C ALA A 352 7.77 -7.34 -10.04
N ARG A 353 7.73 -6.73 -8.85
CA ARG A 353 6.63 -6.85 -7.90
C ARG A 353 6.30 -5.47 -7.32
N PRO A 354 5.28 -4.78 -7.83
CA PRO A 354 4.89 -3.43 -7.37
C PRO A 354 4.56 -3.38 -5.87
N VAL A 355 5.02 -2.32 -5.20
CA VAL A 355 4.79 -2.09 -3.77
C VAL A 355 4.22 -0.69 -3.52
N GLY A 356 5.04 0.35 -3.54
CA GLY A 356 4.62 1.73 -3.36
C GLY A 356 4.14 2.32 -4.68
N VAL A 357 3.16 3.21 -4.62
CA VAL A 357 2.67 4.00 -5.75
C VAL A 357 2.48 5.46 -5.33
N ALA A 358 2.83 6.39 -6.20
CA ALA A 358 2.60 7.82 -6.00
C ALA A 358 2.46 8.54 -7.34
N LEU A 359 1.72 9.65 -7.38
CA LEU A 359 1.69 10.56 -8.51
C LEU A 359 2.82 11.59 -8.36
N GLY A 360 3.61 11.73 -9.43
CA GLY A 360 4.68 12.72 -9.50
C GLY A 360 4.16 14.12 -9.84
N PRO A 361 5.01 15.14 -9.64
CA PRO A 361 4.68 16.52 -9.99
C PRO A 361 4.45 16.73 -11.50
N ASP A 362 4.97 15.82 -12.33
CA ASP A 362 4.75 15.75 -13.78
C ASP A 362 3.41 15.08 -14.17
N GLY A 363 2.61 14.66 -13.18
CA GLY A 363 1.35 13.95 -13.38
C GLY A 363 1.49 12.49 -13.82
N ALA A 364 2.70 11.95 -13.87
CA ALA A 364 2.95 10.54 -14.13
C ALA A 364 2.82 9.71 -12.84
N LEU A 365 2.57 8.42 -13.00
CA LEU A 365 2.55 7.47 -11.90
C LEU A 365 3.95 6.87 -11.70
N TYR A 366 4.42 6.90 -10.47
CA TYR A 366 5.66 6.25 -10.05
C TYR A 366 5.36 5.08 -9.13
N PHE A 367 6.11 3.99 -9.27
CA PHE A 367 5.98 2.86 -8.36
C PHE A 367 7.31 2.16 -8.12
N THR A 368 7.44 1.60 -6.93
CA THR A 368 8.59 0.77 -6.54
C THR A 368 8.30 -0.70 -6.78
N SER A 369 9.36 -1.47 -6.99
CA SER A 369 9.36 -2.93 -7.00
C SER A 369 10.47 -3.43 -6.07
N ASP A 370 10.16 -4.38 -5.18
CA ASP A 370 11.08 -4.87 -4.13
C ASP A 370 11.60 -6.28 -4.37
N SER A 371 11.28 -6.88 -5.50
CA SER A 371 11.66 -8.26 -5.83
C SER A 371 11.58 -8.50 -7.34
N GLY A 372 12.42 -9.39 -7.84
CA GLY A 372 12.77 -9.48 -9.24
C GLY A 372 13.70 -8.32 -9.58
N THR A 373 13.14 -7.17 -9.92
CA THR A 373 13.85 -5.90 -10.01
C THR A 373 13.61 -5.07 -8.76
N ASN A 374 14.67 -4.70 -8.06
CA ASN A 374 14.61 -3.72 -6.98
C ASN A 374 14.73 -2.32 -7.59
N GLY A 375 13.62 -1.75 -8.02
CA GLY A 375 13.66 -0.57 -8.86
C GLY A 375 12.54 0.43 -8.66
N LEU A 376 12.71 1.54 -9.33
CA LEU A 376 11.74 2.61 -9.49
C LEU A 376 11.28 2.67 -10.94
N PHE A 377 9.98 2.63 -11.14
CA PHE A 377 9.34 2.69 -12.45
C PHE A 377 8.47 3.94 -12.57
N ARG A 378 8.26 4.39 -13.81
CA ARG A 378 7.39 5.51 -14.17
C ARG A 378 6.44 5.09 -15.29
N LEU A 379 5.14 5.34 -15.12
CA LEU A 379 4.12 5.27 -16.17
C LEU A 379 3.67 6.68 -16.51
N GLY A 380 4.02 7.17 -17.69
CA GLY A 380 3.68 8.52 -18.17
C GLY A 380 3.12 8.49 -19.59
N LEU A 381 2.63 9.63 -20.07
CA LEU A 381 2.27 9.80 -21.49
C LEU A 381 3.53 9.63 -22.36
N LYS A 382 3.32 9.08 -23.58
CA LYS A 382 4.37 8.98 -24.62
C LYS A 382 4.81 10.33 -25.12
#